data_0759b927123be1146feb81550e696cf1
#
_entry.id   0759b927123be1146feb81550e696cf1
#
_cell.length_a   1.000
_cell.length_b   1.000
_cell.length_c   1.000
_cell.angle_alpha   90.00
_cell.angle_beta   90.00
_cell.angle_gamma   90.00
#
_symmetry.space_group_name_H-M   'P 1'
#
loop_
_entity.id
_entity.type
_entity.pdbx_description
1 polymer ?
#
loop_
_entity_poly.entity_id
_entity_poly.type
_entity_poly.pdbx_seq_one_letter_code
_entity_poly.pdbx_strand_id
1 'polypeptide(L)'
;MKQLILCILALTVCLESGCTKIKKENNVQTKEEKKPALGKRFVGFEHGMGIGGWLTNYKRFNVLPDKWKLNLSPGDYEHFETYITKEDVQNIASFGIDHIRLGFDQIVLEEKPYVYRERTFRHVDNFISWCQEYKLNVVLNLHKAIGNYCDIQEPVSLMDDPELQKRFIALWLEFERRYHDNNSIVFELMNEVRNVNPKLWNSLAERTIQAIREVNPARKIVIGSTAWNSCGTLKDLQLFDDENVIYTFHIYEPFEFTHQRGVLQAAPLYYNRKMAYPSDIAPYKEYKNFIGGSDACYSRFDKMDIQFMRTVMQPAFDFVKNHPDKILWCGEFGTIRHCNMTSRENWMNDVILLLKEHNISYCVWNYLSTPNDGNRFSLVDDDNRKILSPRMLEIIQGNVK
;
A
#
# COMPACT_ATOMS: atom_id res chain seq x y z
N MET A 1 -19.06 2.59 -26.30
CA MET A 1 -18.43 1.27 -26.28
C MET A 1 -16.93 1.29 -26.60
N LYS A 2 -16.46 1.94 -27.66
CA LYS A 2 -15.01 1.99 -28.00
C LYS A 2 -14.12 2.75 -26.99
N GLN A 3 -14.62 3.76 -26.30
CA GLN A 3 -13.87 4.48 -25.27
C GLN A 3 -13.79 3.74 -23.91
N LEU A 4 -14.74 2.83 -23.64
CA LEU A 4 -14.72 2.02 -22.42
C LEU A 4 -13.66 0.91 -22.47
N ILE A 5 -13.32 0.45 -23.68
CA ILE A 5 -12.34 -0.63 -23.90
C ILE A 5 -10.89 -0.13 -23.71
N LEU A 6 -10.62 1.16 -23.95
CA LEU A 6 -9.27 1.74 -23.74
C LEU A 6 -8.85 1.81 -22.26
N CYS A 7 -9.81 1.93 -21.34
CA CYS A 7 -9.53 1.94 -19.90
C CYS A 7 -9.10 0.57 -19.35
N ILE A 8 -9.42 -0.52 -20.06
CA ILE A 8 -9.10 -1.90 -19.67
C ILE A 8 -7.63 -2.23 -19.99
N LEU A 9 -7.04 -1.60 -21.00
CA LEU A 9 -5.67 -1.88 -21.46
C LEU A 9 -4.55 -1.32 -20.57
N ALA A 10 -4.80 -0.30 -19.78
CA ALA A 10 -3.76 0.35 -18.97
C ALA A 10 -3.28 -0.48 -17.77
N LEU A 11 -4.07 -1.45 -17.29
CA LEU A 11 -3.71 -2.32 -16.16
C LEU A 11 -3.09 -3.66 -16.56
N THR A 12 -3.16 -4.04 -17.82
CA THR A 12 -2.52 -5.28 -18.32
C THR A 12 -1.00 -5.18 -18.35
N VAL A 13 -0.44 -3.99 -18.27
CA VAL A 13 1.02 -3.75 -18.34
C VAL A 13 1.76 -4.18 -17.08
N CYS A 14 1.12 -4.20 -15.92
CA CYS A 14 1.77 -4.60 -14.67
C CYS A 14 2.06 -6.12 -14.57
N LEU A 15 1.40 -6.95 -15.37
CA LEU A 15 1.56 -8.41 -15.33
C LEU A 15 2.58 -8.94 -16.35
N GLU A 16 2.95 -8.17 -17.36
CA GLU A 16 3.90 -8.64 -18.39
C GLU A 16 5.38 -8.52 -17.98
N SER A 17 5.71 -7.65 -17.03
CA SER A 17 7.10 -7.45 -16.58
C SER A 17 7.65 -8.59 -15.70
N GLY A 18 6.82 -9.49 -15.19
CA GLY A 18 7.24 -10.64 -14.36
C GLY A 18 7.43 -11.97 -15.09
N CYS A 19 7.02 -12.07 -16.36
CA CYS A 19 7.09 -13.32 -17.14
C CYS A 19 8.33 -13.37 -18.06
N THR A 20 9.52 -13.42 -17.52
CA THR A 20 10.71 -13.79 -18.27
C THR A 20 10.62 -15.27 -18.67
N LYS A 21 10.84 -15.56 -19.97
CA LYS A 21 10.88 -16.93 -20.53
C LYS A 21 11.96 -17.75 -19.85
N ILE A 22 11.59 -18.58 -18.89
CA ILE A 22 12.50 -19.61 -18.33
C ILE A 22 12.43 -20.84 -19.23
N LYS A 23 13.54 -21.18 -19.88
CA LYS A 23 13.71 -22.42 -20.63
C LYS A 23 13.53 -23.61 -19.69
N LYS A 24 12.73 -24.60 -20.14
CA LYS A 24 12.66 -25.91 -19.48
C LYS A 24 14.01 -26.61 -19.65
N GLU A 25 14.76 -26.71 -18.59
CA GLU A 25 15.82 -27.72 -18.46
C GLU A 25 15.33 -28.79 -17.48
N ASN A 26 15.08 -29.99 -18.03
CA ASN A 26 14.82 -31.19 -17.23
C ASN A 26 16.14 -31.68 -16.64
N ASN A 27 16.43 -31.30 -15.39
CA ASN A 27 17.43 -31.99 -14.59
C ASN A 27 16.80 -32.28 -13.23
N VAL A 28 16.43 -33.52 -12.99
CA VAL A 28 16.06 -34.06 -11.68
C VAL A 28 17.34 -34.23 -10.89
N GLN A 29 17.87 -33.17 -10.33
CA GLN A 29 18.76 -33.22 -9.18
C GLN A 29 17.89 -32.91 -7.94
N THR A 30 17.96 -33.74 -6.93
CA THR A 30 17.45 -33.48 -5.59
C THR A 30 18.08 -32.16 -5.12
N LYS A 31 17.34 -31.07 -5.29
CA LYS A 31 17.73 -29.76 -4.76
C LYS A 31 17.62 -29.84 -3.23
N GLU A 32 18.76 -29.79 -2.53
CA GLU A 32 18.74 -29.29 -1.15
C GLU A 32 17.87 -28.02 -1.12
N GLU A 33 16.82 -28.01 -0.33
CA GLU A 33 16.03 -26.81 -0.09
C GLU A 33 16.93 -25.80 0.59
N LYS A 34 17.48 -24.87 -0.23
CA LYS A 34 18.24 -23.75 0.32
C LYS A 34 17.30 -22.95 1.22
N LYS A 35 17.70 -22.76 2.48
CA LYS A 35 16.98 -21.88 3.40
C LYS A 35 16.70 -20.54 2.69
N PRO A 36 15.50 -19.98 2.86
CA PRO A 36 15.16 -18.67 2.27
C PRO A 36 16.12 -17.59 2.78
N ALA A 37 16.44 -16.63 1.93
CA ALA A 37 17.17 -15.44 2.34
C ALA A 37 16.30 -14.63 3.32
N LEU A 38 16.89 -14.19 4.42
CA LEU A 38 16.20 -13.40 5.44
C LEU A 38 16.55 -11.93 5.28
N GLY A 39 15.53 -11.08 5.25
CA GLY A 39 15.65 -9.63 5.23
C GLY A 39 16.07 -9.06 6.59
N LYS A 40 16.58 -7.83 6.58
CA LYS A 40 16.78 -7.02 7.78
C LYS A 40 15.41 -6.59 8.33
N ARG A 41 15.16 -6.83 9.63
CA ARG A 41 13.89 -6.50 10.27
C ARG A 41 13.67 -4.99 10.36
N PHE A 42 12.45 -4.57 10.14
CA PHE A 42 12.00 -3.21 10.45
C PHE A 42 11.50 -3.16 11.90
N VAL A 43 12.44 -3.05 12.83
CA VAL A 43 12.18 -3.16 14.27
C VAL A 43 11.19 -2.09 14.74
N GLY A 44 10.13 -2.52 15.43
CA GLY A 44 9.02 -1.68 15.88
C GLY A 44 7.97 -1.38 14.80
N PHE A 45 8.13 -1.96 13.61
CA PHE A 45 7.21 -1.84 12.47
C PHE A 45 7.00 -3.21 11.81
N GLU A 46 6.80 -4.24 12.64
CA GLU A 46 6.76 -5.62 12.20
C GLU A 46 5.37 -6.05 11.75
N HIS A 47 4.34 -5.65 12.49
CA HIS A 47 2.94 -6.00 12.23
C HIS A 47 2.08 -4.74 12.34
N GLY A 48 1.68 -4.16 11.23
CA GLY A 48 0.94 -2.91 11.21
C GLY A 48 -0.46 -2.99 10.65
N MET A 49 -1.19 -1.90 10.83
CA MET A 49 -2.53 -1.70 10.28
C MET A 49 -2.67 -0.33 9.63
N GLY A 50 -3.16 -0.30 8.39
CA GLY A 50 -3.42 0.92 7.64
C GLY A 50 -4.73 1.59 8.07
N ILE A 51 -4.74 2.93 8.07
CA ILE A 51 -5.93 3.76 8.18
C ILE A 51 -6.09 4.53 6.87
N GLY A 52 -7.17 4.22 6.15
CA GLY A 52 -7.67 4.98 5.01
C GLY A 52 -9.07 5.50 5.29
N GLY A 53 -9.62 6.28 4.37
CA GLY A 53 -10.98 6.81 4.48
C GLY A 53 -11.11 8.03 5.40
N TRP A 54 -10.08 8.41 6.12
CA TRP A 54 -10.05 9.53 7.07
C TRP A 54 -9.46 10.80 6.43
N LEU A 55 -8.15 11.01 6.54
CA LEU A 55 -7.43 12.14 5.94
C LEU A 55 -7.04 11.90 4.47
N THR A 56 -7.23 10.69 3.99
CA THR A 56 -7.29 10.32 2.58
C THR A 56 -8.64 9.71 2.29
N ASN A 57 -9.36 10.21 1.28
CA ASN A 57 -10.69 9.69 0.94
C ASN A 57 -11.02 10.03 -0.51
N TYR A 58 -11.03 9.01 -1.38
CA TYR A 58 -11.24 9.19 -2.82
C TYR A 58 -12.63 9.74 -3.19
N LYS A 59 -13.63 9.62 -2.32
CA LYS A 59 -14.96 10.19 -2.55
C LYS A 59 -15.06 11.65 -2.13
N ARG A 60 -14.28 12.06 -1.11
CA ARG A 60 -14.38 13.41 -0.52
C ARG A 60 -13.33 14.37 -1.09
N PHE A 61 -12.11 13.90 -1.33
CA PHE A 61 -10.96 14.78 -1.53
C PHE A 61 -10.30 14.63 -2.92
N ASN A 62 -10.96 13.94 -3.87
CA ASN A 62 -10.49 13.90 -5.25
C ASN A 62 -10.77 15.24 -5.93
N VAL A 63 -9.70 15.97 -6.22
CA VAL A 63 -9.73 17.28 -6.87
C VAL A 63 -9.02 17.16 -8.21
N LEU A 64 -9.68 17.63 -9.28
CA LEU A 64 -9.12 17.62 -10.62
C LEU A 64 -7.90 18.54 -10.75
N PRO A 65 -6.91 18.22 -11.60
CA PRO A 65 -5.62 18.90 -11.71
C PRO A 65 -5.69 20.42 -11.96
N ASP A 66 -6.68 20.88 -12.73
CA ASP A 66 -6.89 22.28 -13.04
C ASP A 66 -7.32 23.14 -11.85
N LYS A 67 -7.69 22.49 -10.76
CA LYS A 67 -8.21 23.18 -9.56
C LYS A 67 -7.26 23.14 -8.38
N TRP A 68 -6.55 22.06 -8.14
CA TRP A 68 -5.67 21.81 -6.98
C TRP A 68 -6.03 22.63 -5.72
N LYS A 69 -7.33 22.81 -5.51
CA LYS A 69 -7.89 23.59 -4.43
C LYS A 69 -9.05 22.85 -3.80
N LEU A 70 -8.88 22.49 -2.54
CA LEU A 70 -9.92 21.86 -1.74
C LEU A 70 -10.48 22.89 -0.75
N ASN A 71 -11.79 23.10 -0.80
CA ASN A 71 -12.51 23.85 0.21
C ASN A 71 -13.17 22.86 1.17
N LEU A 72 -12.64 22.72 2.37
CA LEU A 72 -13.21 21.85 3.40
C LEU A 72 -14.51 22.44 3.92
N SER A 73 -15.57 21.64 3.91
CA SER A 73 -16.89 21.96 4.46
C SER A 73 -16.98 21.66 5.96
N PRO A 74 -17.99 22.18 6.68
CA PRO A 74 -18.27 21.74 8.05
C PRO A 74 -18.39 20.22 8.19
N GLY A 75 -19.02 19.53 7.21
CA GLY A 75 -19.13 18.06 7.21
C GLY A 75 -17.82 17.33 7.02
N ASP A 76 -16.80 17.94 6.40
CA ASP A 76 -15.46 17.36 6.32
C ASP A 76 -14.75 17.45 7.68
N TYR A 77 -14.92 18.54 8.39
CA TYR A 77 -14.38 18.66 9.76
C TYR A 77 -15.07 17.72 10.74
N GLU A 78 -16.40 17.55 10.65
CA GLU A 78 -17.14 16.55 11.42
C GLU A 78 -16.62 15.14 11.12
N HIS A 79 -16.35 14.84 9.84
CA HIS A 79 -15.73 13.57 9.45
C HIS A 79 -14.34 13.38 10.09
N PHE A 80 -13.48 14.42 10.12
CA PHE A 80 -12.19 14.33 10.77
C PHE A 80 -12.30 14.11 12.30
N GLU A 81 -13.34 14.66 12.92
CA GLU A 81 -13.58 14.54 14.36
C GLU A 81 -14.16 13.18 14.78
N THR A 82 -14.88 12.50 13.87
CA THR A 82 -15.70 11.33 14.23
C THR A 82 -15.30 10.02 13.57
N TYR A 83 -14.55 10.04 12.47
CA TYR A 83 -14.24 8.84 11.70
C TYR A 83 -13.20 7.96 12.37
N ILE A 84 -12.10 8.54 12.87
CA ILE A 84 -11.10 7.88 13.70
C ILE A 84 -11.00 8.63 15.02
N THR A 85 -11.17 7.90 16.11
CA THR A 85 -11.17 8.42 17.49
C THR A 85 -10.05 7.80 18.32
N LYS A 86 -9.87 8.27 19.54
CA LYS A 86 -8.92 7.70 20.50
C LYS A 86 -9.26 6.24 20.82
N GLU A 87 -10.55 5.93 20.91
CA GLU A 87 -11.06 4.57 21.14
C GLU A 87 -10.71 3.62 19.99
N ASP A 88 -10.71 4.12 18.74
CA ASP A 88 -10.24 3.33 17.59
C ASP A 88 -8.75 2.99 17.72
N VAL A 89 -7.91 3.96 18.11
CA VAL A 89 -6.47 3.72 18.33
C VAL A 89 -6.24 2.72 19.47
N GLN A 90 -7.00 2.84 20.56
CA GLN A 90 -6.99 1.88 21.67
C GLN A 90 -7.40 0.49 21.19
N ASN A 91 -8.43 0.39 20.38
CA ASN A 91 -8.90 -0.88 19.81
C ASN A 91 -7.83 -1.52 18.92
N ILE A 92 -7.20 -0.73 18.04
CA ILE A 92 -6.09 -1.19 17.19
C ILE A 92 -4.93 -1.72 18.05
N ALA A 93 -4.55 -0.99 19.11
CA ALA A 93 -3.52 -1.44 20.04
C ALA A 93 -3.86 -2.79 20.70
N SER A 94 -5.15 -3.03 21.00
CA SER A 94 -5.62 -4.30 21.58
C SER A 94 -5.45 -5.50 20.63
N PHE A 95 -5.26 -5.26 19.33
CA PHE A 95 -5.00 -6.30 18.33
C PHE A 95 -3.56 -6.84 18.38
N GLY A 96 -2.69 -6.29 19.23
CA GLY A 96 -1.32 -6.76 19.38
C GLY A 96 -0.41 -6.43 18.19
N ILE A 97 -0.73 -5.38 17.46
CA ILE A 97 0.11 -4.80 16.41
C ILE A 97 1.02 -3.70 16.98
N ASP A 98 2.06 -3.32 16.28
CA ASP A 98 3.10 -2.41 16.77
C ASP A 98 3.11 -1.04 16.10
N HIS A 99 2.41 -0.87 14.97
CA HIS A 99 2.35 0.42 14.29
C HIS A 99 1.07 0.63 13.48
N ILE A 100 0.77 1.90 13.25
CA ILE A 100 -0.32 2.31 12.35
C ILE A 100 0.26 3.08 11.17
N ARG A 101 -0.15 2.73 9.95
CA ARG A 101 0.14 3.47 8.74
C ARG A 101 -1.02 4.43 8.45
N LEU A 102 -0.82 5.71 8.71
CA LEU A 102 -1.81 6.75 8.51
C LEU A 102 -1.70 7.36 7.11
N GLY A 103 -2.68 7.07 6.25
CA GLY A 103 -2.80 7.72 4.94
C GLY A 103 -3.39 9.13 5.03
N PHE A 104 -2.77 10.10 4.36
CA PHE A 104 -3.28 11.46 4.21
C PHE A 104 -3.05 12.00 2.80
N ASP A 105 -3.92 12.93 2.36
CA ASP A 105 -3.80 13.61 1.09
C ASP A 105 -3.17 15.00 1.29
N GLN A 106 -2.18 15.38 0.46
CA GLN A 106 -1.52 16.68 0.55
C GLN A 106 -2.54 17.82 0.55
N ILE A 107 -3.53 17.77 -0.32
CA ILE A 107 -4.54 18.82 -0.48
C ILE A 107 -5.43 19.01 0.76
N VAL A 108 -5.51 18.00 1.63
CA VAL A 108 -6.25 18.06 2.90
C VAL A 108 -5.47 18.89 3.94
N LEU A 109 -4.15 18.79 3.93
CA LEU A 109 -3.26 19.49 4.85
C LEU A 109 -2.79 20.84 4.32
N GLU A 110 -2.57 20.97 3.02
CA GLU A 110 -2.09 22.20 2.38
C GLU A 110 -3.28 23.00 1.80
N GLU A 111 -3.53 24.19 2.32
CA GLU A 111 -4.62 25.07 1.87
C GLU A 111 -4.32 25.76 0.55
N LYS A 112 -3.11 26.25 0.43
CA LYS A 112 -2.50 26.88 -0.75
C LYS A 112 -0.99 26.66 -0.69
N PRO A 113 -0.25 26.86 -1.78
CA PRO A 113 1.18 26.60 -1.79
C PRO A 113 1.91 27.08 -0.53
N TYR A 114 2.54 26.16 0.19
CA TYR A 114 3.33 26.38 1.44
C TYR A 114 2.53 26.90 2.64
N VAL A 115 1.19 26.88 2.60
CA VAL A 115 0.33 27.29 3.72
C VAL A 115 -0.50 26.09 4.16
N TYR A 116 -0.29 25.68 5.40
CA TYR A 116 -0.88 24.48 5.96
C TYR A 116 -2.07 24.79 6.85
N ARG A 117 -3.08 23.89 6.82
CA ARG A 117 -4.30 23.99 7.64
C ARG A 117 -4.03 23.51 9.06
N GLU A 118 -3.79 24.43 9.99
CA GLU A 118 -3.54 24.08 11.39
C GLU A 118 -4.70 23.28 12.03
N ARG A 119 -5.94 23.57 11.63
CA ARG A 119 -7.10 22.81 12.12
C ARG A 119 -7.04 21.34 11.71
N THR A 120 -6.59 21.05 10.50
CA THR A 120 -6.44 19.66 10.02
C THR A 120 -5.20 19.00 10.64
N PHE A 121 -4.09 19.72 10.76
CA PHE A 121 -2.90 19.20 11.44
C PHE A 121 -3.16 18.81 12.89
N ARG A 122 -4.06 19.51 13.62
CA ARG A 122 -4.44 19.10 14.98
C ARG A 122 -5.02 17.68 15.05
N HIS A 123 -5.68 17.18 13.99
CA HIS A 123 -6.12 15.78 13.96
C HIS A 123 -4.95 14.83 13.85
N VAL A 124 -3.90 15.18 13.08
CA VAL A 124 -2.65 14.41 13.00
C VAL A 124 -1.93 14.44 14.35
N ASP A 125 -1.83 15.62 14.99
CA ASP A 125 -1.19 15.78 16.31
C ASP A 125 -1.88 14.92 17.37
N ASN A 126 -3.21 14.98 17.44
CA ASN A 126 -4.01 14.18 18.35
C ASN A 126 -3.81 12.67 18.11
N PHE A 127 -3.85 12.26 16.85
CA PHE A 127 -3.64 10.87 16.48
C PHE A 127 -2.27 10.34 16.90
N ILE A 128 -1.21 11.11 16.65
CA ILE A 128 0.15 10.76 17.09
C ILE A 128 0.22 10.66 18.62
N SER A 129 -0.41 11.60 19.33
CA SER A 129 -0.47 11.56 20.80
C SER A 129 -1.20 10.31 21.31
N TRP A 130 -2.30 9.91 20.69
CA TRP A 130 -3.00 8.66 21.05
C TRP A 130 -2.14 7.42 20.77
N CYS A 131 -1.45 7.39 19.61
CA CYS A 131 -0.53 6.30 19.29
C CYS A 131 0.59 6.18 20.34
N GLN A 132 1.19 7.30 20.77
CA GLN A 132 2.21 7.31 21.82
C GLN A 132 1.68 6.77 23.15
N GLU A 133 0.47 7.17 23.56
CA GLU A 133 -0.18 6.70 24.79
C GLU A 133 -0.36 5.17 24.78
N TYR A 134 -0.73 4.61 23.63
CA TYR A 134 -0.91 3.17 23.45
C TYR A 134 0.34 2.43 22.94
N LYS A 135 1.50 3.10 22.89
CA LYS A 135 2.81 2.54 22.50
C LYS A 135 2.82 1.99 21.05
N LEU A 136 2.10 2.64 20.17
CA LEU A 136 2.11 2.35 18.74
C LEU A 136 3.05 3.32 18.02
N ASN A 137 3.86 2.80 17.10
CA ASN A 137 4.61 3.61 16.16
C ASN A 137 3.69 4.08 15.01
N VAL A 138 4.13 5.10 14.27
CA VAL A 138 3.34 5.70 13.19
C VAL A 138 4.15 5.78 11.91
N VAL A 139 3.60 5.26 10.81
CA VAL A 139 4.06 5.58 9.46
C VAL A 139 3.12 6.65 8.89
N LEU A 140 3.61 7.87 8.72
CA LEU A 140 2.90 8.94 8.02
C LEU A 140 3.05 8.70 6.51
N ASN A 141 1.96 8.34 5.87
CA ASN A 141 1.93 7.98 4.46
C ASN A 141 1.26 9.08 3.63
N LEU A 142 2.01 9.75 2.77
CA LEU A 142 1.42 10.65 1.79
C LEU A 142 0.69 9.84 0.72
N HIS A 143 -0.62 9.67 0.92
CA HIS A 143 -1.43 8.79 0.08
C HIS A 143 -1.67 9.38 -1.30
N LYS A 144 -1.90 10.70 -1.36
CA LYS A 144 -2.04 11.45 -2.61
C LYS A 144 -1.26 12.74 -2.55
N ALA A 145 -0.25 12.88 -3.38
CA ALA A 145 0.40 14.15 -3.62
C ALA A 145 -0.32 14.91 -4.74
N ILE A 146 -0.31 16.24 -4.67
CA ILE A 146 -0.77 17.08 -5.77
C ILE A 146 0.05 16.75 -7.03
N GLY A 147 -0.63 16.35 -8.10
CA GLY A 147 0.00 15.88 -9.34
C GLY A 147 0.32 14.39 -9.40
N ASN A 148 0.04 13.60 -8.34
CA ASN A 148 0.08 12.14 -8.37
C ASN A 148 -1.03 11.55 -7.49
N TYR A 149 -2.22 11.37 -8.05
CA TYR A 149 -3.33 10.66 -7.41
C TYR A 149 -3.38 9.23 -7.96
N CYS A 150 -3.23 8.25 -7.07
CA CYS A 150 -3.15 6.84 -7.45
C CYS A 150 -4.49 6.27 -7.99
N ASP A 151 -5.61 6.87 -7.61
CA ASP A 151 -6.97 6.41 -7.86
C ASP A 151 -7.74 7.17 -8.97
N ILE A 152 -7.11 8.14 -9.64
CA ILE A 152 -7.69 8.85 -10.79
C ILE A 152 -6.82 8.70 -12.04
N GLN A 153 -7.45 8.81 -13.23
CA GLN A 153 -6.77 8.59 -14.51
C GLN A 153 -6.14 9.85 -15.12
N GLU A 154 -6.00 10.91 -14.34
CA GLU A 154 -5.37 12.14 -14.81
C GLU A 154 -3.86 11.94 -15.04
N PRO A 155 -3.23 12.70 -15.95
CA PRO A 155 -1.79 12.68 -16.13
C PRO A 155 -1.04 12.94 -14.82
N VAL A 156 0.08 12.28 -14.62
CA VAL A 156 0.97 12.54 -13.48
C VAL A 156 1.79 13.79 -13.80
N SER A 157 1.48 14.91 -13.18
CA SER A 157 2.19 16.19 -13.36
C SER A 157 3.30 16.42 -12.34
N LEU A 158 3.27 15.75 -11.18
CA LEU A 158 4.29 15.92 -10.13
C LEU A 158 5.71 15.70 -10.64
N MET A 159 5.91 14.77 -11.57
CA MET A 159 7.25 14.42 -12.04
C MET A 159 7.85 15.46 -13.01
N ASP A 160 6.99 16.28 -13.62
CA ASP A 160 7.38 17.24 -14.66
C ASP A 160 7.23 18.69 -14.21
N ASP A 161 6.54 18.96 -13.08
CA ASP A 161 6.29 20.29 -12.55
C ASP A 161 7.23 20.61 -11.37
N PRO A 162 8.23 21.51 -11.58
CA PRO A 162 9.17 21.88 -10.52
C PRO A 162 8.51 22.53 -9.30
N GLU A 163 7.38 23.22 -9.47
CA GLU A 163 6.69 23.85 -8.36
C GLU A 163 5.97 22.82 -7.50
N LEU A 164 5.33 21.82 -8.11
CA LEU A 164 4.73 20.71 -7.36
C LEU A 164 5.79 19.91 -6.61
N GLN A 165 6.98 19.70 -7.20
CA GLN A 165 8.10 19.04 -6.54
C GLN A 165 8.61 19.80 -5.32
N LYS A 166 8.71 21.14 -5.42
CA LYS A 166 9.08 22.01 -4.28
C LYS A 166 8.05 21.90 -3.14
N ARG A 167 6.75 21.96 -3.49
CA ARG A 167 5.67 21.81 -2.53
C ARG A 167 5.68 20.43 -1.85
N PHE A 168 5.97 19.39 -2.61
CA PHE A 168 6.13 18.02 -2.08
C PHE A 168 7.25 17.96 -1.03
N ILE A 169 8.43 18.49 -1.34
CA ILE A 169 9.56 18.54 -0.40
C ILE A 169 9.22 19.41 0.82
N ALA A 170 8.61 20.57 0.60
CA ALA A 170 8.23 21.49 1.67
C ALA A 170 7.22 20.88 2.65
N LEU A 171 6.29 20.04 2.18
CA LEU A 171 5.36 19.32 3.04
C LEU A 171 6.11 18.36 3.99
N TRP A 172 7.09 17.61 3.49
CA TRP A 172 7.89 16.72 4.33
C TRP A 172 8.78 17.47 5.33
N LEU A 173 9.31 18.62 4.95
CA LEU A 173 10.04 19.49 5.86
C LEU A 173 9.12 20.10 6.94
N GLU A 174 7.86 20.39 6.61
CA GLU A 174 6.87 20.80 7.61
C GLU A 174 6.55 19.69 8.61
N PHE A 175 6.41 18.45 8.15
CA PHE A 175 6.28 17.29 9.03
C PHE A 175 7.51 17.12 9.92
N GLU A 176 8.72 17.28 9.37
CA GLU A 176 9.96 17.20 10.15
C GLU A 176 10.03 18.32 11.20
N ARG A 177 9.66 19.54 10.83
CA ARG A 177 9.60 20.66 11.78
C ARG A 177 8.64 20.41 12.95
N ARG A 178 7.50 19.75 12.70
CA ARG A 178 6.49 19.44 13.72
C ARG A 178 6.89 18.30 14.64
N TYR A 179 7.54 17.28 14.08
CA TYR A 179 7.77 16.00 14.76
C TYR A 179 9.24 15.63 14.88
N HIS A 180 10.13 16.63 14.87
CA HIS A 180 11.59 16.45 14.85
C HIS A 180 12.09 15.46 15.91
N ASP A 181 11.66 15.61 17.15
CA ASP A 181 12.11 14.82 18.30
C ASP A 181 11.37 13.49 18.47
N ASN A 182 10.44 13.17 17.58
CA ASN A 182 9.62 11.96 17.69
C ASN A 182 10.16 10.83 16.81
N ASN A 183 10.93 9.93 17.41
CA ASN A 183 11.54 8.78 16.71
C ASN A 183 10.57 7.61 16.44
N SER A 184 9.35 7.65 16.99
CA SER A 184 8.31 6.66 16.69
C SER A 184 7.58 6.93 15.36
N ILE A 185 7.92 8.06 14.69
CA ILE A 185 7.33 8.46 13.42
C ILE A 185 8.29 8.17 12.26
N VAL A 186 7.76 7.56 11.23
CA VAL A 186 8.41 7.26 9.95
C VAL A 186 7.68 7.99 8.83
N PHE A 187 8.38 8.51 7.84
CA PHE A 187 7.82 9.18 6.69
C PHE A 187 7.80 8.26 5.47
N GLU A 188 6.64 7.91 4.98
CA GLU A 188 6.48 7.23 3.70
C GLU A 188 6.19 8.28 2.63
N LEU A 189 7.22 8.58 1.82
CA LEU A 189 7.23 9.75 0.94
C LEU A 189 6.05 9.77 -0.05
N MET A 190 5.65 8.61 -0.55
CA MET A 190 4.52 8.48 -1.47
C MET A 190 3.93 7.08 -1.37
N ASN A 191 2.60 6.99 -1.28
CA ASN A 191 1.87 5.73 -1.26
C ASN A 191 2.13 4.89 -2.50
N GLU A 192 1.61 5.32 -3.62
CA GLU A 192 1.64 4.61 -4.90
C GLU A 192 2.00 5.57 -6.02
N VAL A 193 3.28 5.53 -6.39
CA VAL A 193 3.73 6.24 -7.59
C VAL A 193 3.17 5.52 -8.80
N ARG A 194 2.43 6.25 -9.63
CA ARG A 194 1.83 5.70 -10.84
C ARG A 194 2.89 5.27 -11.85
N ASN A 195 2.44 4.77 -12.99
CA ASN A 195 3.33 4.33 -14.06
C ASN A 195 4.02 5.54 -14.73
N VAL A 196 5.18 5.90 -14.21
CA VAL A 196 6.05 6.98 -14.70
C VAL A 196 7.46 6.44 -14.91
N ASN A 197 8.31 7.23 -15.57
CA ASN A 197 9.73 6.88 -15.68
C ASN A 197 10.37 6.82 -14.28
N PRO A 198 10.90 5.65 -13.85
CA PRO A 198 11.46 5.48 -12.52
C PRO A 198 12.57 6.47 -12.18
N LYS A 199 13.35 6.94 -13.16
CA LYS A 199 14.41 7.93 -12.93
C LYS A 199 13.89 9.27 -12.42
N LEU A 200 12.69 9.68 -12.86
CA LEU A 200 12.08 10.93 -12.38
C LEU A 200 11.67 10.81 -10.93
N TRP A 201 11.02 9.69 -10.56
CA TRP A 201 10.66 9.42 -9.18
C TRP A 201 11.89 9.29 -8.28
N ASN A 202 12.89 8.49 -8.68
CA ASN A 202 14.13 8.32 -7.92
C ASN A 202 14.81 9.66 -7.66
N SER A 203 14.87 10.55 -8.65
CA SER A 203 15.44 11.90 -8.49
C SER A 203 14.64 12.78 -7.51
N LEU A 204 13.31 12.72 -7.53
CA LEU A 204 12.48 13.46 -6.56
C LEU A 204 12.64 12.89 -5.14
N ALA A 205 12.63 11.57 -5.00
CA ALA A 205 12.84 10.89 -3.74
C ALA A 205 14.20 11.24 -3.13
N GLU A 206 15.28 11.17 -3.93
CA GLU A 206 16.63 11.52 -3.51
C GLU A 206 16.71 12.96 -2.97
N ARG A 207 16.21 13.94 -3.73
CA ARG A 207 16.20 15.35 -3.28
C ARG A 207 15.37 15.54 -2.00
N THR A 208 14.29 14.81 -1.85
CA THR A 208 13.44 14.86 -0.65
C THR A 208 14.18 14.26 0.54
N ILE A 209 14.81 13.11 0.36
CA ILE A 209 15.64 12.47 1.40
C ILE A 209 16.78 13.42 1.80
N GLN A 210 17.51 13.99 0.85
CA GLN A 210 18.58 14.94 1.14
C GLN A 210 18.12 16.14 1.96
N ALA A 211 16.99 16.76 1.57
CA ALA A 211 16.42 17.88 2.31
C ALA A 211 16.03 17.52 3.76
N ILE A 212 15.48 16.32 3.97
CA ILE A 212 15.19 15.83 5.33
C ILE A 212 16.49 15.55 6.10
N ARG A 213 17.52 14.99 5.47
CA ARG A 213 18.82 14.67 6.11
C ARG A 213 19.56 15.92 6.58
N GLU A 214 19.40 17.06 5.89
CA GLU A 214 19.98 18.34 6.30
C GLU A 214 19.46 18.78 7.67
N VAL A 215 18.22 18.41 8.03
CA VAL A 215 17.58 18.80 9.31
C VAL A 215 17.51 17.66 10.30
N ASN A 216 17.38 16.41 9.86
CA ASN A 216 17.31 15.21 10.72
C ASN A 216 17.96 13.99 10.05
N PRO A 217 19.22 13.71 10.33
CA PRO A 217 19.93 12.55 9.80
C PRO A 217 19.32 11.19 10.22
N ALA A 218 18.58 11.14 11.33
CA ALA A 218 18.06 9.91 11.93
C ALA A 218 16.63 9.58 11.49
N ARG A 219 15.91 10.47 10.79
CA ARG A 219 14.52 10.21 10.36
C ARG A 219 14.44 8.98 9.48
N LYS A 220 13.65 8.00 9.88
CA LYS A 220 13.34 6.85 9.02
C LYS A 220 12.41 7.28 7.89
N ILE A 221 12.77 6.90 6.66
CA ILE A 221 12.05 7.27 5.44
C ILE A 221 11.74 6.01 4.65
N VAL A 222 10.49 5.84 4.25
CA VAL A 222 10.03 4.75 3.40
C VAL A 222 9.84 5.25 1.98
N ILE A 223 10.37 4.51 1.01
CA ILE A 223 10.18 4.75 -0.42
C ILE A 223 9.71 3.48 -1.13
N GLY A 224 8.73 3.63 -2.00
CA GLY A 224 8.24 2.57 -2.87
C GLY A 224 8.54 2.83 -4.33
N SER A 225 8.33 1.82 -5.17
CA SER A 225 8.61 1.90 -6.59
C SER A 225 7.44 2.49 -7.40
N THR A 226 7.66 2.71 -8.68
CA THR A 226 6.60 3.08 -9.64
C THR A 226 5.63 1.92 -9.88
N ALA A 227 4.63 2.12 -10.73
CA ALA A 227 3.60 1.13 -11.04
C ALA A 227 2.84 0.66 -9.78
N TRP A 228 2.37 1.64 -8.97
CA TRP A 228 1.57 1.40 -7.75
C TRP A 228 2.28 0.51 -6.73
N ASN A 229 3.57 0.76 -6.49
CA ASN A 229 4.40 -0.02 -5.55
C ASN A 229 4.43 -1.51 -5.85
N SER A 230 4.29 -1.91 -7.13
CA SER A 230 4.38 -3.32 -7.51
C SER A 230 5.73 -3.92 -7.10
N CYS A 231 5.73 -5.12 -6.53
CA CYS A 231 6.99 -5.82 -6.20
C CYS A 231 7.86 -6.06 -7.43
N GLY A 232 7.28 -6.19 -8.63
CA GLY A 232 8.01 -6.36 -9.89
C GLY A 232 8.88 -5.16 -10.31
N THR A 233 8.61 -3.97 -9.75
CA THR A 233 9.35 -2.74 -10.03
C THR A 233 10.33 -2.34 -8.93
N LEU A 234 10.50 -3.14 -7.88
CA LEU A 234 11.52 -2.93 -6.84
C LEU A 234 12.94 -2.81 -7.42
N LYS A 235 13.23 -3.54 -8.49
CA LYS A 235 14.51 -3.48 -9.22
C LYS A 235 14.83 -2.12 -9.86
N ASP A 236 13.82 -1.27 -10.02
CA ASP A 236 13.94 0.06 -10.65
C ASP A 236 14.14 1.18 -9.61
N LEU A 237 14.09 0.84 -8.30
CA LEU A 237 14.39 1.77 -7.22
C LEU A 237 15.87 2.06 -7.12
N GLN A 238 16.21 3.32 -6.87
CA GLN A 238 17.54 3.72 -6.44
C GLN A 238 17.80 3.19 -5.03
N LEU A 239 18.96 2.55 -4.84
CA LEU A 239 19.42 2.15 -3.53
C LEU A 239 20.28 3.25 -2.91
N PHE A 240 20.04 3.53 -1.63
CA PHE A 240 20.76 4.55 -0.86
C PHE A 240 21.71 3.88 0.12
N ASP A 241 22.90 4.46 0.30
CA ASP A 241 23.82 4.10 1.39
C ASP A 241 23.42 4.83 2.67
N ASP A 242 22.20 4.51 3.13
CA ASP A 242 21.55 5.11 4.27
C ASP A 242 20.67 4.04 4.94
N GLU A 243 21.00 3.67 6.19
CA GLU A 243 20.30 2.62 6.93
C GLU A 243 18.88 3.04 7.38
N ASN A 244 18.58 4.35 7.35
CA ASN A 244 17.29 4.92 7.70
C ASN A 244 16.38 5.05 6.46
N VAL A 245 16.80 4.57 5.28
CA VAL A 245 15.93 4.42 4.11
C VAL A 245 15.41 2.99 4.04
N ILE A 246 14.10 2.86 4.09
CA ILE A 246 13.34 1.61 4.05
C ILE A 246 12.66 1.51 2.68
N TYR A 247 12.67 0.33 2.08
CA TYR A 247 12.03 0.05 0.80
C TYR A 247 10.68 -0.61 1.01
N THR A 248 9.67 -0.25 0.19
CA THR A 248 8.32 -0.82 0.32
C THR A 248 7.78 -1.30 -1.00
N PHE A 249 6.84 -2.25 -0.90
CA PHE A 249 6.00 -2.71 -2.00
C PHE A 249 4.60 -3.02 -1.48
N HIS A 250 3.64 -3.09 -2.40
CA HIS A 250 2.27 -3.52 -2.16
C HIS A 250 2.01 -4.86 -2.85
N ILE A 251 1.07 -5.65 -2.32
CA ILE A 251 0.66 -6.92 -2.92
C ILE A 251 -0.85 -7.08 -2.88
N TYR A 252 -1.46 -7.13 -4.05
CA TYR A 252 -2.90 -7.34 -4.23
C TYR A 252 -3.23 -8.42 -5.27
N GLU A 253 -2.21 -9.10 -5.77
CA GLU A 253 -2.42 -10.21 -6.70
C GLU A 253 -3.06 -11.41 -6.00
N PRO A 254 -3.94 -12.13 -6.68
CA PRO A 254 -4.53 -11.79 -7.96
C PRO A 254 -5.61 -10.71 -7.80
N PHE A 255 -5.50 -9.63 -8.55
CA PHE A 255 -6.35 -8.44 -8.42
C PHE A 255 -7.86 -8.76 -8.57
N GLU A 256 -8.21 -9.70 -9.46
CA GLU A 256 -9.57 -10.17 -9.66
C GLU A 256 -10.17 -10.86 -8.44
N PHE A 257 -9.36 -11.33 -7.50
CA PHE A 257 -9.80 -11.84 -6.20
C PHE A 257 -9.85 -10.71 -5.17
N THR A 258 -8.73 -10.02 -4.96
CA THR A 258 -8.59 -9.03 -3.88
C THR A 258 -9.50 -7.83 -4.05
N HIS A 259 -9.86 -7.48 -5.30
CA HIS A 259 -10.74 -6.36 -5.66
C HIS A 259 -12.05 -6.81 -6.31
N GLN A 260 -12.40 -8.09 -6.19
CA GLN A 260 -13.60 -8.62 -6.84
C GLN A 260 -14.84 -7.78 -6.52
N ARG A 261 -15.64 -7.46 -7.56
CA ARG A 261 -16.88 -6.69 -7.44
C ARG A 261 -16.72 -5.28 -6.86
N GLY A 262 -15.49 -4.83 -6.66
CA GLY A 262 -15.18 -3.48 -6.18
C GLY A 262 -15.46 -2.42 -7.23
N VAL A 263 -15.66 -1.17 -6.79
CA VAL A 263 -16.02 -0.04 -7.65
C VAL A 263 -14.84 0.81 -8.10
N LEU A 264 -13.63 0.53 -7.59
CA LEU A 264 -12.43 1.28 -7.94
C LEU A 264 -12.08 1.14 -9.42
N GLN A 265 -12.35 -0.03 -9.99
CA GLN A 265 -12.10 -0.33 -11.40
C GLN A 265 -13.32 -0.96 -12.06
N ALA A 266 -13.52 -0.63 -13.34
CA ALA A 266 -14.63 -1.11 -14.12
C ALA A 266 -14.62 -2.65 -14.30
N ALA A 267 -13.43 -3.24 -14.52
CA ALA A 267 -13.32 -4.64 -14.84
C ALA A 267 -13.86 -5.58 -13.74
N PRO A 268 -13.42 -5.50 -12.46
CA PRO A 268 -13.98 -6.33 -11.39
C PRO A 268 -15.47 -6.06 -11.13
N LEU A 269 -15.89 -4.78 -11.26
CA LEU A 269 -17.28 -4.38 -11.07
C LEU A 269 -18.20 -5.02 -12.11
N TYR A 270 -17.84 -4.94 -13.39
CA TYR A 270 -18.67 -5.50 -14.49
C TYR A 270 -18.60 -7.02 -14.59
N TYR A 271 -17.44 -7.62 -14.28
CA TYR A 271 -17.35 -9.09 -14.21
C TYR A 271 -18.29 -9.65 -13.13
N ASN A 272 -18.38 -8.98 -11.99
CA ASN A 272 -19.36 -9.21 -10.92
C ASN A 272 -19.49 -10.67 -10.44
N ARG A 273 -18.46 -11.50 -10.60
CA ARG A 273 -18.46 -12.89 -10.12
C ARG A 273 -17.69 -13.01 -8.82
N LYS A 274 -18.08 -13.97 -7.98
CA LYS A 274 -17.35 -14.32 -6.77
C LYS A 274 -16.16 -15.19 -7.13
N MET A 275 -14.98 -14.76 -6.70
CA MET A 275 -13.74 -15.49 -6.80
C MET A 275 -13.40 -16.10 -5.43
N ALA A 276 -12.83 -17.30 -5.42
CA ALA A 276 -12.42 -17.97 -4.19
C ALA A 276 -10.90 -18.15 -4.13
N TYR A 277 -10.35 -18.22 -2.92
CA TYR A 277 -8.96 -18.53 -2.68
C TYR A 277 -8.82 -19.44 -1.43
N PRO A 278 -8.05 -20.57 -1.49
CA PRO A 278 -7.53 -21.14 -2.73
C PRO A 278 -8.65 -21.72 -3.63
N SER A 279 -8.37 -21.92 -4.90
CA SER A 279 -9.31 -22.51 -5.86
C SER A 279 -8.61 -23.07 -7.09
N ASP A 280 -9.39 -23.68 -8.00
CA ASP A 280 -8.91 -24.00 -9.35
C ASP A 280 -8.56 -22.71 -10.11
N ILE A 281 -7.62 -22.81 -11.05
CA ILE A 281 -7.15 -21.68 -11.86
C ILE A 281 -8.15 -21.22 -12.93
N ALA A 282 -9.10 -22.09 -13.33
CA ALA A 282 -10.01 -21.82 -14.44
C ALA A 282 -10.83 -20.51 -14.30
N PRO A 283 -11.42 -20.16 -13.13
CA PRO A 283 -12.13 -18.89 -12.96
C PRO A 283 -11.25 -17.66 -13.21
N TYR A 284 -9.97 -17.72 -12.87
CA TYR A 284 -9.01 -16.64 -13.08
C TYR A 284 -8.64 -16.46 -14.55
N LYS A 285 -8.48 -17.58 -15.29
CA LYS A 285 -8.32 -17.55 -16.74
C LYS A 285 -9.56 -16.97 -17.42
N GLU A 286 -10.76 -17.34 -16.97
CA GLU A 286 -12.01 -16.79 -17.48
C GLU A 286 -12.10 -15.27 -17.28
N TYR A 287 -11.68 -14.75 -16.12
CA TYR A 287 -11.61 -13.30 -15.91
C TYR A 287 -10.66 -12.62 -16.89
N LYS A 288 -9.46 -13.18 -17.12
CA LYS A 288 -8.52 -12.61 -18.12
C LYS A 288 -9.13 -12.56 -19.52
N ASN A 289 -9.81 -13.62 -19.94
CA ASN A 289 -10.51 -13.64 -21.21
C ASN A 289 -11.64 -12.59 -21.28
N PHE A 290 -12.37 -12.41 -20.18
CA PHE A 290 -13.42 -11.39 -20.08
C PHE A 290 -12.88 -9.97 -20.29
N ILE A 291 -11.71 -9.65 -19.75
CA ILE A 291 -11.08 -8.31 -19.91
C ILE A 291 -10.28 -8.19 -21.20
N GLY A 292 -10.21 -9.21 -22.04
CA GLY A 292 -9.41 -9.24 -23.27
C GLY A 292 -7.90 -9.29 -23.02
N GLY A 293 -7.49 -9.71 -21.81
CA GLY A 293 -6.09 -9.85 -21.42
C GLY A 293 -5.54 -11.24 -21.69
N SER A 294 -4.20 -11.38 -21.56
CA SER A 294 -3.52 -12.67 -21.66
C SER A 294 -3.64 -13.44 -20.34
N ASP A 295 -3.95 -14.73 -20.42
CA ASP A 295 -3.92 -15.66 -19.29
C ASP A 295 -2.57 -16.40 -19.15
N ALA A 296 -1.55 -15.98 -19.89
CA ALA A 296 -0.24 -16.63 -19.93
C ALA A 296 0.42 -16.74 -18.55
N CYS A 297 0.19 -15.77 -17.65
CA CYS A 297 0.67 -15.82 -16.27
C CYS A 297 0.03 -16.97 -15.45
N TYR A 298 -1.15 -17.43 -15.84
CA TYR A 298 -1.88 -18.53 -15.20
C TYR A 298 -1.66 -19.90 -15.87
N SER A 299 -1.06 -19.93 -17.08
CA SER A 299 -0.96 -21.15 -17.90
C SER A 299 -0.16 -22.28 -17.26
N ARG A 300 0.74 -21.93 -16.34
CA ARG A 300 1.62 -22.88 -15.62
C ARG A 300 1.08 -23.34 -14.26
N PHE A 301 -0.11 -22.90 -13.90
CA PHE A 301 -0.75 -23.25 -12.62
C PHE A 301 -2.05 -24.00 -12.88
N ASP A 302 -2.31 -25.02 -12.04
CA ASP A 302 -3.59 -25.71 -11.98
C ASP A 302 -4.49 -25.11 -10.90
N LYS A 303 -3.88 -24.47 -9.89
CA LYS A 303 -4.55 -23.85 -8.75
C LYS A 303 -4.10 -22.43 -8.54
N MET A 304 -5.00 -21.61 -8.02
CA MET A 304 -4.73 -20.34 -7.42
C MET A 304 -4.53 -20.55 -5.92
N ASP A 305 -3.29 -20.61 -5.46
CA ASP A 305 -2.90 -20.93 -4.09
C ASP A 305 -1.57 -20.27 -3.73
N ILE A 306 -0.96 -20.68 -2.61
CA ILE A 306 0.30 -20.15 -2.10
C ILE A 306 1.45 -20.26 -3.12
N GLN A 307 1.45 -21.24 -4.04
CA GLN A 307 2.52 -21.38 -5.05
C GLN A 307 2.42 -20.27 -6.10
N PHE A 308 1.19 -19.89 -6.46
CA PHE A 308 0.99 -18.69 -7.27
C PHE A 308 1.49 -17.45 -6.54
N MET A 309 1.10 -17.25 -5.27
CA MET A 309 1.54 -16.11 -4.48
C MET A 309 3.05 -16.05 -4.32
N ARG A 310 3.71 -17.19 -4.05
CA ARG A 310 5.18 -17.28 -4.00
C ARG A 310 5.83 -16.81 -5.29
N THR A 311 5.24 -17.17 -6.42
CA THR A 311 5.75 -16.77 -7.74
C THR A 311 5.61 -15.26 -7.98
N VAL A 312 4.47 -14.69 -7.63
CA VAL A 312 4.21 -13.26 -7.79
C VAL A 312 5.10 -12.42 -6.88
N MET A 313 5.34 -12.89 -5.64
CA MET A 313 6.18 -12.20 -4.65
C MET A 313 7.68 -12.47 -4.85
N GLN A 314 8.09 -13.30 -5.81
CA GLN A 314 9.50 -13.62 -6.05
C GLN A 314 10.41 -12.38 -6.21
N PRO A 315 10.00 -11.26 -6.88
CA PRO A 315 10.82 -10.06 -6.94
C PRO A 315 11.15 -9.44 -5.57
N ALA A 316 10.23 -9.52 -4.61
CA ALA A 316 10.48 -9.08 -3.23
C ALA A 316 11.50 -9.98 -2.52
N PHE A 317 11.41 -11.30 -2.73
CA PHE A 317 12.38 -12.26 -2.18
C PHE A 317 13.76 -12.12 -2.82
N ASP A 318 13.80 -11.84 -4.12
CA ASP A 318 15.07 -11.55 -4.83
C ASP A 318 15.68 -10.23 -4.33
N PHE A 319 14.88 -9.21 -4.03
CA PHE A 319 15.35 -7.97 -3.42
C PHE A 319 16.05 -8.25 -2.08
N VAL A 320 15.39 -8.97 -1.17
CA VAL A 320 15.96 -9.36 0.14
C VAL A 320 17.26 -10.14 -0.02
N LYS A 321 17.28 -11.09 -0.95
CA LYS A 321 18.48 -11.90 -1.24
C LYS A 321 19.65 -11.08 -1.75
N ASN A 322 19.38 -10.12 -2.62
CA ASN A 322 20.43 -9.33 -3.29
C ASN A 322 20.89 -8.12 -2.43
N HIS A 323 20.04 -7.69 -1.48
CA HIS A 323 20.26 -6.52 -0.63
C HIS A 323 19.97 -6.84 0.85
N PRO A 324 20.72 -7.78 1.47
CA PRO A 324 20.46 -8.26 2.84
C PRO A 324 20.69 -7.20 3.92
N ASP A 325 21.39 -6.12 3.59
CA ASP A 325 21.64 -4.96 4.44
C ASP A 325 20.47 -3.93 4.42
N LYS A 326 19.56 -4.02 3.46
CA LYS A 326 18.42 -3.12 3.32
C LYS A 326 17.18 -3.70 3.99
N ILE A 327 16.33 -2.80 4.50
CA ILE A 327 15.02 -3.16 5.04
C ILE A 327 14.02 -3.14 3.89
N LEU A 328 13.31 -4.25 3.68
CA LEU A 328 12.13 -4.33 2.83
C LEU A 328 10.89 -4.51 3.70
N TRP A 329 9.85 -3.75 3.43
CA TRP A 329 8.57 -3.75 4.14
C TRP A 329 7.41 -3.90 3.16
N CYS A 330 6.44 -4.76 3.45
CA CYS A 330 5.20 -4.82 2.69
C CYS A 330 4.22 -3.79 3.27
N GLY A 331 4.19 -2.60 2.67
CA GLY A 331 3.47 -1.44 3.19
C GLY A 331 1.96 -1.54 3.10
N GLU A 332 1.45 -2.37 2.17
CA GLU A 332 0.01 -2.48 1.96
C GLU A 332 -0.36 -3.79 1.28
N PHE A 333 -1.35 -4.49 1.84
CA PHE A 333 -2.03 -5.65 1.23
C PHE A 333 -3.34 -5.91 1.96
N GLY A 334 -4.30 -6.55 1.27
CA GLY A 334 -5.59 -6.85 1.85
C GLY A 334 -6.57 -7.41 0.83
N THR A 335 -7.78 -7.70 1.28
CA THR A 335 -8.85 -8.23 0.45
C THR A 335 -10.17 -7.52 0.71
N ILE A 336 -10.88 -7.23 -0.36
CA ILE A 336 -12.19 -6.56 -0.29
C ILE A 336 -13.24 -7.41 0.44
N ARG A 337 -14.20 -6.79 1.11
CA ARG A 337 -15.27 -7.47 1.86
C ARG A 337 -16.27 -8.25 0.98
N HIS A 338 -16.18 -8.14 -0.33
CA HIS A 338 -16.95 -8.98 -1.25
C HIS A 338 -16.42 -10.43 -1.33
N CYS A 339 -15.18 -10.67 -0.94
CA CYS A 339 -14.66 -12.02 -0.75
C CYS A 339 -15.37 -12.70 0.43
N ASN A 340 -15.57 -14.02 0.36
CA ASN A 340 -16.02 -14.76 1.54
C ASN A 340 -14.89 -14.78 2.61
N MET A 341 -15.28 -14.88 3.88
CA MET A 341 -14.32 -14.76 4.98
C MET A 341 -13.22 -15.81 4.95
N THR A 342 -13.56 -17.07 4.69
CA THR A 342 -12.57 -18.15 4.59
C THR A 342 -11.52 -17.89 3.53
N SER A 343 -11.92 -17.39 2.34
CA SER A 343 -10.96 -17.04 1.28
C SER A 343 -10.11 -15.82 1.65
N ARG A 344 -10.67 -14.84 2.36
CA ARG A 344 -9.90 -13.71 2.92
C ARG A 344 -8.83 -14.19 3.88
N GLU A 345 -9.21 -15.05 4.83
CA GLU A 345 -8.32 -15.63 5.83
C GLU A 345 -7.20 -16.45 5.18
N ASN A 346 -7.53 -17.31 4.22
CA ASN A 346 -6.54 -18.14 3.54
C ASN A 346 -5.53 -17.28 2.77
N TRP A 347 -6.00 -16.29 1.99
CA TRP A 347 -5.11 -15.42 1.23
C TRP A 347 -4.21 -14.58 2.16
N MET A 348 -4.76 -13.99 3.21
CA MET A 348 -4.00 -13.22 4.20
C MET A 348 -2.98 -14.11 4.92
N ASN A 349 -3.37 -15.34 5.28
CA ASN A 349 -2.47 -16.34 5.88
C ASN A 349 -1.27 -16.61 4.96
N ASP A 350 -1.53 -16.91 3.70
CA ASP A 350 -0.47 -17.27 2.75
C ASP A 350 0.48 -16.11 2.47
N VAL A 351 -0.06 -14.88 2.30
CA VAL A 351 0.79 -13.68 2.13
C VAL A 351 1.67 -13.47 3.36
N ILE A 352 1.10 -13.48 4.57
CA ILE A 352 1.87 -13.26 5.81
C ILE A 352 2.87 -14.40 6.06
N LEU A 353 2.50 -15.65 5.76
CA LEU A 353 3.43 -16.78 5.85
C LEU A 353 4.65 -16.56 4.95
N LEU A 354 4.43 -16.16 3.69
CA LEU A 354 5.51 -15.87 2.74
C LEU A 354 6.39 -14.69 3.16
N LEU A 355 5.79 -13.63 3.71
CA LEU A 355 6.53 -12.49 4.25
C LEU A 355 7.42 -12.92 5.44
N LYS A 356 6.88 -13.74 6.35
CA LYS A 356 7.61 -14.27 7.51
C LYS A 356 8.75 -15.19 7.12
N GLU A 357 8.56 -16.05 6.10
CA GLU A 357 9.62 -16.92 5.59
C GLU A 357 10.87 -16.11 5.16
N HIS A 358 10.70 -14.86 4.75
CA HIS A 358 11.76 -13.96 4.31
C HIS A 358 12.08 -12.83 5.31
N ASN A 359 11.49 -12.87 6.51
CA ASN A 359 11.66 -11.84 7.56
C ASN A 359 11.27 -10.42 7.08
N ILE A 360 10.23 -10.31 6.25
CA ILE A 360 9.68 -9.05 5.74
C ILE A 360 8.55 -8.62 6.69
N SER A 361 8.69 -7.43 7.27
CA SER A 361 7.67 -6.77 8.08
C SER A 361 6.51 -6.28 7.20
N TYR A 362 5.32 -6.03 7.78
CA TYR A 362 4.14 -5.73 6.97
C TYR A 362 3.11 -4.82 7.65
N CYS A 363 2.25 -4.22 6.82
CA CYS A 363 1.09 -3.46 7.24
C CYS A 363 -0.14 -3.87 6.43
N VAL A 364 -1.21 -4.28 7.11
CA VAL A 364 -2.45 -4.74 6.45
C VAL A 364 -3.37 -3.57 6.10
N TRP A 365 -4.02 -3.62 4.95
CA TRP A 365 -5.03 -2.66 4.51
C TRP A 365 -6.42 -3.24 4.69
N ASN A 366 -7.34 -2.69 5.50
CA ASN A 366 -7.16 -1.57 6.42
C ASN A 366 -8.06 -1.77 7.66
N TYR A 367 -7.93 -0.92 8.66
CA TYR A 367 -8.74 -0.98 9.88
C TYR A 367 -10.22 -0.78 9.56
N LEU A 368 -10.58 0.39 9.05
CA LEU A 368 -11.96 0.82 8.83
C LEU A 368 -12.18 1.32 7.40
N SER A 369 -13.35 1.05 6.84
CA SER A 369 -13.79 1.61 5.56
C SER A 369 -14.96 2.57 5.78
N THR A 370 -15.08 3.57 4.92
CA THR A 370 -16.25 4.47 4.93
C THR A 370 -17.53 3.65 4.71
N PRO A 371 -18.58 3.89 5.48
CA PRO A 371 -19.89 3.24 5.26
C PRO A 371 -20.36 3.40 3.81
N ASN A 372 -20.94 2.33 3.25
CA ASN A 372 -21.37 2.27 1.85
C ASN A 372 -20.24 2.48 0.80
N ASP A 373 -18.99 2.31 1.19
CA ASP A 373 -17.90 2.25 0.26
C ASP A 373 -17.93 0.92 -0.52
N GLY A 374 -17.97 0.98 -1.84
CA GLY A 374 -17.91 -0.19 -2.71
C GLY A 374 -16.55 -0.89 -2.72
N ASN A 375 -15.52 -0.28 -2.14
CA ASN A 375 -14.17 -0.80 -2.00
C ASN A 375 -13.78 -1.08 -0.53
N ARG A 376 -14.67 -1.69 0.24
CA ARG A 376 -14.45 -1.94 1.67
C ARG A 376 -13.43 -3.06 1.87
N PHE A 377 -12.28 -2.69 2.43
CA PHE A 377 -11.21 -3.63 2.82
C PHE A 377 -11.17 -3.85 4.33
N SER A 378 -12.03 -3.18 5.09
CA SER A 378 -11.98 -3.18 6.55
C SER A 378 -11.91 -4.56 7.16
N LEU A 379 -11.12 -4.66 8.23
CA LEU A 379 -10.97 -5.84 9.07
C LEU A 379 -11.91 -5.84 10.27
N VAL A 380 -12.48 -4.67 10.58
CA VAL A 380 -13.48 -4.52 11.64
C VAL A 380 -14.85 -4.21 11.05
N ASP A 381 -15.87 -4.47 11.86
CA ASP A 381 -17.24 -4.06 11.58
C ASP A 381 -17.34 -2.52 11.67
N ASP A 382 -18.05 -1.91 10.72
CA ASP A 382 -18.07 -0.46 10.58
C ASP A 382 -18.82 0.24 11.72
N ASP A 383 -19.80 -0.45 12.36
CA ASP A 383 -20.65 0.13 13.40
C ASP A 383 -20.06 -0.04 14.80
N ASN A 384 -19.60 -1.26 15.12
CA ASN A 384 -19.17 -1.63 16.48
C ASN A 384 -17.65 -1.80 16.63
N ARG A 385 -16.88 -1.65 15.57
CA ARG A 385 -15.40 -1.75 15.53
C ARG A 385 -14.82 -3.12 15.96
N LYS A 386 -15.65 -4.15 16.06
CA LYS A 386 -15.18 -5.49 16.37
C LYS A 386 -14.51 -6.12 15.15
N ILE A 387 -13.44 -6.86 15.41
CA ILE A 387 -12.79 -7.65 14.34
C ILE A 387 -13.81 -8.61 13.69
N LEU A 388 -13.80 -8.70 12.37
CA LEU A 388 -14.78 -9.50 11.62
C LEU A 388 -14.61 -11.01 11.81
N SER A 389 -13.41 -11.46 12.20
CA SER A 389 -13.10 -12.85 12.42
C SER A 389 -12.00 -12.99 13.48
N PRO A 390 -12.17 -13.83 14.51
CA PRO A 390 -11.08 -14.17 15.45
C PRO A 390 -9.86 -14.77 14.75
N ARG A 391 -10.08 -15.59 13.72
CA ARG A 391 -8.98 -16.19 12.93
C ARG A 391 -8.20 -15.11 12.17
N MET A 392 -8.89 -14.09 11.63
CA MET A 392 -8.23 -12.95 10.98
C MET A 392 -7.31 -12.20 11.97
N LEU A 393 -7.74 -12.03 13.23
CA LEU A 393 -6.90 -11.41 14.25
C LEU A 393 -5.62 -12.22 14.49
N GLU A 394 -5.71 -13.53 14.65
CA GLU A 394 -4.54 -14.40 14.78
C GLU A 394 -3.58 -14.26 13.59
N ILE A 395 -4.13 -14.24 12.36
CA ILE A 395 -3.36 -14.11 11.13
C ILE A 395 -2.58 -12.80 11.11
N ILE A 396 -3.23 -11.66 11.38
CA ILE A 396 -2.56 -10.34 11.34
C ILE A 396 -1.53 -10.16 12.44
N GLN A 397 -1.62 -10.92 13.54
CA GLN A 397 -0.59 -11.04 14.57
C GLN A 397 0.59 -11.93 14.14
N GLY A 398 0.54 -12.50 12.93
CA GLY A 398 1.57 -13.40 12.42
C GLY A 398 1.42 -14.86 12.89
N ASN A 399 0.29 -15.26 13.49
CA ASN A 399 0.01 -16.66 13.85
C ASN A 399 -0.51 -17.43 12.62
N VAL A 400 0.36 -17.62 11.63
CA VAL A 400 0.09 -18.27 10.33
C VAL A 400 0.61 -19.70 10.30
N LYS A 401 -0.01 -20.54 9.43
CA LYS A 401 0.33 -21.97 9.28
C LYS A 401 0.51 -22.33 7.82
#